data_4f26c0828c82b63615356ee2b511ba00
#
_entry.id   4f26c0828c82b63615356ee2b511ba00
#
_cell.length_a   1.000
_cell.length_b   1.000
_cell.length_c   1.000
_cell.angle_alpha   90.00
_cell.angle_beta   90.00
_cell.angle_gamma   90.00
#
_symmetry.space_group_name_H-M   'P 1'
#
loop_
_entity.id
_entity.type
_entity.pdbx_description
1 polymer ?
#
loop_
_entity_poly.entity_id
_entity_poly.type
_entity_poly.pdbx_seq_one_letter_code
_entity_poly.pdbx_strand_id
1 'polypeptide(L)'
;VANLPYAVSTPWMDAIIASKLPERMVLMLQKEAGDRYTAPHGSKTFGAISIFLQSAFKVHSKQLISAQCFYPAPKVDSILLRLDRRTEVIHFSLAARECIRRIFTQRRKQLGALCKNDSQAGAFIWFNELLNSGVSPTVRPEELAIEHWQSITRFIN
;
A
#
# COMPACT_ATOMS: atom_id res chain seq x y z
N VAL A 1 -10.17 -17.49 -1.37
CA VAL A 1 -11.35 -16.65 -1.68
C VAL A 1 -11.88 -16.11 -0.37
N ALA A 2 -12.17 -14.81 -0.30
CA ALA A 2 -12.76 -14.20 0.91
C ALA A 2 -13.77 -13.11 0.52
N ASN A 3 -14.92 -13.13 1.20
CA ASN A 3 -15.87 -12.02 1.24
C ASN A 3 -15.70 -11.36 2.61
N LEU A 4 -14.95 -10.25 2.65
CA LEU A 4 -14.53 -9.64 3.91
C LEU A 4 -15.57 -8.62 4.40
N PRO A 5 -15.99 -8.70 5.67
CA PRO A 5 -16.71 -7.58 6.29
C PRO A 5 -15.89 -6.31 6.18
N TYR A 6 -16.55 -5.20 5.88
CA TYR A 6 -15.88 -3.95 5.53
C TYR A 6 -14.93 -3.41 6.61
N ALA A 7 -15.32 -3.57 7.90
CA ALA A 7 -14.52 -3.09 9.02
C ALA A 7 -13.18 -3.82 9.21
N VAL A 8 -13.05 -5.06 8.70
CA VAL A 8 -11.87 -5.90 8.93
C VAL A 8 -10.94 -6.04 7.72
N SER A 9 -11.29 -5.47 6.56
CA SER A 9 -10.54 -5.67 5.33
C SER A 9 -9.09 -5.19 5.43
N THR A 10 -8.84 -4.01 6.01
CA THR A 10 -7.48 -3.48 6.17
C THR A 10 -6.66 -4.22 7.23
N PRO A 11 -7.15 -4.46 8.47
CA PRO A 11 -6.43 -5.29 9.44
C PRO A 11 -6.14 -6.71 8.93
N TRP A 12 -7.08 -7.30 8.21
CA TRP A 12 -6.90 -8.63 7.62
C TRP A 12 -5.79 -8.62 6.57
N MET A 13 -5.78 -7.62 5.69
CA MET A 13 -4.73 -7.49 4.67
C MET A 13 -3.36 -7.26 5.30
N ASP A 14 -3.28 -6.45 6.35
CA ASP A 14 -2.04 -6.25 7.11
C ASP A 14 -1.51 -7.55 7.72
N ALA A 15 -2.40 -8.39 8.25
CA ALA A 15 -2.04 -9.71 8.77
C ALA A 15 -1.54 -10.65 7.66
N ILE A 16 -2.18 -10.66 6.50
CA ILE A 16 -1.74 -11.45 5.33
C ILE A 16 -0.34 -11.02 4.88
N ILE A 17 -0.11 -9.71 4.71
CA ILE A 17 1.20 -9.17 4.29
C ILE A 17 2.30 -9.48 5.31
N ALA A 18 1.94 -9.64 6.59
CA ALA A 18 2.88 -9.98 7.65
C ALA A 18 3.14 -11.49 7.80
N SER A 19 2.39 -12.34 7.12
CA SER A 19 2.41 -13.80 7.22
C SER A 19 3.00 -14.48 5.98
N LYS A 20 2.86 -15.81 5.90
CA LYS A 20 3.15 -16.55 4.67
C LYS A 20 2.13 -16.16 3.60
N LEU A 21 2.61 -15.52 2.54
CA LEU A 21 1.77 -15.01 1.46
C LEU A 21 1.12 -16.14 0.66
N PRO A 22 -0.19 -16.10 0.41
CA PRO A 22 -0.85 -17.05 -0.48
C PRO A 22 -0.40 -16.79 -1.94
N GLU A 23 -0.48 -17.81 -2.79
CA GLU A 23 -0.16 -17.67 -4.22
C GLU A 23 -1.20 -16.80 -4.95
N ARG A 24 -2.45 -16.90 -4.53
CA ARG A 24 -3.58 -16.19 -5.12
C ARG A 24 -4.62 -15.82 -4.09
N MET A 25 -5.19 -14.64 -4.25
CA MET A 25 -6.36 -14.18 -3.50
C MET A 25 -7.45 -13.71 -4.45
N VAL A 26 -8.69 -14.05 -4.14
CA VAL A 26 -9.88 -13.46 -4.75
C VAL A 26 -10.71 -12.89 -3.62
N LEU A 27 -10.87 -11.57 -3.63
CA LEU A 27 -11.42 -10.80 -2.52
C LEU A 27 -12.63 -10.01 -2.98
N MET A 28 -13.73 -10.07 -2.23
CA MET A 28 -14.83 -9.14 -2.33
C MET A 28 -14.66 -8.07 -1.25
N LEU A 29 -14.56 -6.81 -1.66
CA LEU A 29 -14.23 -5.66 -0.82
C LEU A 29 -15.17 -4.50 -1.12
N GLN A 30 -15.34 -3.55 -0.18
CA GLN A 30 -15.88 -2.24 -0.54
C GLN A 30 -15.05 -1.60 -1.66
N LYS A 31 -15.72 -0.87 -2.54
CA LYS A 31 -15.08 -0.14 -3.64
C LYS A 31 -13.91 0.72 -3.16
N GLU A 32 -14.08 1.48 -2.08
CA GLU A 32 -13.02 2.33 -1.53
C GLU A 32 -11.78 1.54 -1.10
N ALA A 33 -11.95 0.38 -0.44
CA ALA A 33 -10.83 -0.47 -0.02
C ALA A 33 -10.10 -1.06 -1.24
N GLY A 34 -10.84 -1.57 -2.22
CA GLY A 34 -10.25 -2.09 -3.46
C GLY A 34 -9.53 -1.01 -4.27
N ASP A 35 -10.08 0.21 -4.35
CA ASP A 35 -9.45 1.35 -4.99
C ASP A 35 -8.14 1.74 -4.29
N ARG A 36 -8.12 1.73 -2.96
CA ARG A 36 -6.91 2.00 -2.16
C ARG A 36 -5.84 0.95 -2.36
N TYR A 37 -6.21 -0.33 -2.38
CA TYR A 37 -5.27 -1.44 -2.56
C TYR A 37 -4.57 -1.40 -3.92
N THR A 38 -5.28 -0.98 -4.95
CA THR A 38 -4.81 -0.94 -6.34
C THR A 38 -4.43 0.46 -6.82
N ALA A 39 -4.36 1.43 -5.91
CA ALA A 39 -4.08 2.82 -6.23
C ALA A 39 -2.70 2.99 -6.88
N PRO A 40 -2.56 3.67 -8.02
CA PRO A 40 -1.28 4.09 -8.55
C PRO A 40 -0.71 5.24 -7.70
N HIS A 41 0.62 5.41 -7.71
CA HIS A 41 1.25 6.60 -7.14
C HIS A 41 0.72 7.87 -7.82
N GLY A 42 0.75 8.99 -7.11
CA GLY A 42 0.15 10.25 -7.57
C GLY A 42 -1.35 10.35 -7.36
N SER A 43 -2.04 9.26 -7.00
CA SER A 43 -3.48 9.29 -6.76
C SER A 43 -3.83 9.63 -5.31
N LYS A 44 -5.05 10.19 -5.11
CA LYS A 44 -5.54 10.54 -3.75
C LYS A 44 -5.70 9.33 -2.82
N THR A 45 -5.89 8.15 -3.36
CA THR A 45 -6.11 6.92 -2.60
C THR A 45 -4.84 6.13 -2.34
N PHE A 46 -3.72 6.51 -2.98
CA PHE A 46 -2.42 5.89 -2.76
C PHE A 46 -1.95 6.05 -1.31
N GLY A 47 -1.47 4.98 -0.70
CA GLY A 47 -1.04 4.97 0.68
C GLY A 47 -0.16 3.76 1.04
N ALA A 48 0.19 3.63 2.31
CA ALA A 48 1.06 2.55 2.78
C ALA A 48 0.59 1.15 2.36
N ILE A 49 -0.72 0.88 2.46
CA ILE A 49 -1.28 -0.42 2.05
C ILE A 49 -1.14 -0.68 0.56
N SER A 50 -1.22 0.37 -0.29
CA SER A 50 -0.99 0.26 -1.73
C SER A 50 0.43 -0.21 -2.02
N ILE A 51 1.42 0.35 -1.30
CA ILE A 51 2.84 -0.01 -1.42
C ILE A 51 3.05 -1.47 -1.03
N PHE A 52 2.60 -1.86 0.16
CA PHE A 52 2.83 -3.21 0.68
C PHE A 52 2.17 -4.27 -0.19
N LEU A 53 0.92 -4.05 -0.55
CA LEU A 53 0.17 -5.02 -1.35
C LEU A 53 0.77 -5.16 -2.75
N GLN A 54 1.04 -4.06 -3.44
CA GLN A 54 1.55 -4.09 -4.82
C GLN A 54 3.02 -4.51 -4.90
N SER A 55 3.76 -4.47 -3.78
CA SER A 55 5.10 -5.07 -3.67
C SER A 55 5.07 -6.59 -3.51
N ALA A 56 3.96 -7.15 -3.01
CA ALA A 56 3.78 -8.58 -2.80
C ALA A 56 2.95 -9.25 -3.90
N PHE A 57 1.98 -8.53 -4.46
CA PHE A 57 1.01 -9.07 -5.41
C PHE A 57 0.88 -8.21 -6.67
N LYS A 58 0.54 -8.88 -7.76
CA LYS A 58 0.10 -8.26 -9.02
C LYS A 58 -1.43 -8.30 -9.07
N VAL A 59 -2.04 -7.18 -9.44
CA VAL A 59 -3.48 -7.13 -9.73
C VAL A 59 -3.71 -7.86 -11.05
N HIS A 60 -4.45 -8.99 -11.00
CA HIS A 60 -4.80 -9.76 -12.19
C HIS A 60 -6.10 -9.22 -12.81
N SER A 61 -7.12 -8.99 -11.98
CA SER A 61 -8.39 -8.42 -12.40
C SER A 61 -9.04 -7.64 -11.27
N LYS A 62 -9.82 -6.62 -11.66
CA LYS A 62 -10.60 -5.76 -10.78
C LYS A 62 -11.95 -5.50 -11.44
N GLN A 63 -13.02 -5.95 -10.82
CA GLN A 63 -14.38 -5.85 -11.34
C GLN A 63 -15.28 -5.12 -10.33
N LEU A 64 -16.00 -4.11 -10.80
CA LEU A 64 -17.01 -3.42 -10.01
C LEU A 64 -18.28 -4.29 -9.93
N ILE A 65 -18.80 -4.45 -8.71
CA ILE A 65 -20.05 -5.14 -8.43
C ILE A 65 -21.02 -4.12 -7.82
N SER A 66 -22.12 -3.85 -8.52
CA SER A 66 -23.11 -2.91 -8.03
C SER A 66 -23.73 -3.37 -6.71
N ALA A 67 -24.02 -2.41 -5.82
CA ALA A 67 -24.74 -2.66 -4.57
C ALA A 67 -26.09 -3.36 -4.81
N GLN A 68 -26.73 -3.13 -5.95
CA GLN A 68 -28.01 -3.76 -6.34
C GLN A 68 -27.92 -5.28 -6.56
N CYS A 69 -26.70 -5.83 -6.71
CA CYS A 69 -26.49 -7.28 -6.84
C CYS A 69 -26.62 -8.03 -5.49
N PHE A 70 -26.87 -7.33 -4.39
CA PHE A 70 -26.95 -7.92 -3.05
C PHE A 70 -28.32 -7.71 -2.41
N TYR A 71 -28.69 -8.66 -1.54
CA TYR A 71 -29.89 -8.51 -0.70
C TYR A 71 -29.57 -8.84 0.76
N PRO A 72 -29.84 -7.90 1.72
CA PRO A 72 -30.20 -6.51 1.47
C PRO A 72 -29.09 -5.75 0.78
N ALA A 73 -29.44 -4.75 -0.05
CA ALA A 73 -28.47 -3.96 -0.78
C ALA A 73 -27.60 -3.13 0.17
N PRO A 74 -26.27 -3.20 0.08
CA PRO A 74 -25.37 -2.34 0.86
C PRO A 74 -25.44 -0.88 0.37
N LYS A 75 -24.92 0.05 1.19
CA LYS A 75 -24.92 1.49 0.85
C LYS A 75 -23.88 1.88 -0.22
N VAL A 76 -22.94 1.01 -0.52
CA VAL A 76 -21.82 1.27 -1.43
C VAL A 76 -21.55 0.06 -2.32
N ASP A 77 -21.00 0.31 -3.49
CA ASP A 77 -20.56 -0.73 -4.41
C ASP A 77 -19.39 -1.55 -3.84
N SER A 78 -19.23 -2.75 -4.36
CA SER A 78 -18.14 -3.66 -4.05
C SER A 78 -17.19 -3.82 -5.24
N ILE A 79 -16.00 -4.31 -4.96
CA ILE A 79 -15.02 -4.73 -5.96
C ILE A 79 -14.69 -6.20 -5.74
N LEU A 80 -14.75 -6.98 -6.81
CA LEU A 80 -14.14 -8.29 -6.87
C LEU A 80 -12.71 -8.12 -7.40
N LEU A 81 -11.72 -8.43 -6.55
CA LEU A 81 -10.31 -8.22 -6.81
C LEU A 81 -9.57 -9.55 -6.82
N ARG A 82 -8.91 -9.88 -7.91
CA ARG A 82 -7.98 -11.01 -7.97
C ARG A 82 -6.54 -10.50 -7.93
N LEU A 83 -5.79 -11.05 -6.99
CA LEU A 83 -4.39 -10.78 -6.74
C LEU A 83 -3.59 -12.07 -6.89
N ASP A 84 -2.55 -12.07 -7.71
CA ASP A 84 -1.60 -13.16 -7.84
C ASP A 84 -0.25 -12.74 -7.22
N ARG A 85 0.36 -13.62 -6.39
CA ARG A 85 1.64 -13.32 -5.75
C ARG A 85 2.72 -13.09 -6.80
N ARG A 86 3.56 -12.08 -6.60
CA ARG A 86 4.71 -11.83 -7.46
C ARG A 86 5.77 -12.93 -7.31
N THR A 87 6.52 -13.19 -8.37
CA THR A 87 7.68 -14.09 -8.33
C THR A 87 8.76 -13.51 -7.41
N GLU A 88 9.00 -12.20 -7.53
CA GLU A 88 9.92 -11.45 -6.67
C GLU A 88 9.09 -10.60 -5.71
N VAL A 89 8.96 -11.06 -4.48
CA VAL A 89 8.25 -10.35 -3.42
C VAL A 89 9.24 -9.49 -2.64
N ILE A 90 8.92 -8.20 -2.49
CA ILE A 90 9.66 -7.33 -1.58
C ILE A 90 9.00 -7.38 -0.21
N HIS A 91 9.74 -7.84 0.78
CA HIS A 91 9.32 -7.91 2.17
C HIS A 91 9.80 -6.66 2.93
N PHE A 92 8.87 -5.99 3.58
CA PHE A 92 9.18 -4.88 4.47
C PHE A 92 9.28 -5.40 5.91
N SER A 93 10.34 -5.06 6.61
CA SER A 93 10.47 -5.29 8.05
C SER A 93 9.32 -4.59 8.82
N LEU A 94 9.10 -4.96 10.07
CA LEU A 94 8.12 -4.26 10.91
C LEU A 94 8.47 -2.77 11.01
N ALA A 95 9.75 -2.46 11.24
CA ALA A 95 10.25 -1.08 11.36
C ALA A 95 10.01 -0.27 10.08
N ALA A 96 10.28 -0.85 8.90
CA ALA A 96 10.02 -0.20 7.61
C ALA A 96 8.52 0.05 7.39
N ARG A 97 7.66 -0.93 7.72
CA ARG A 97 6.20 -0.76 7.60
C ARG A 97 5.67 0.35 8.50
N GLU A 98 6.13 0.42 9.75
CA GLU A 98 5.74 1.47 10.69
C GLU A 98 6.23 2.84 10.23
N CYS A 99 7.48 2.95 9.75
CA CYS A 99 8.02 4.19 9.19
C CYS A 99 7.15 4.69 8.02
N ILE A 100 6.86 3.82 7.03
CA ILE A 100 6.02 4.18 5.89
C ILE A 100 4.62 4.62 6.36
N ARG A 101 4.00 3.91 7.32
CA ARG A 101 2.69 4.32 7.86
C ARG A 101 2.75 5.71 8.53
N ARG A 102 3.77 5.98 9.36
CA ARG A 102 3.94 7.30 9.99
C ARG A 102 4.07 8.39 8.95
N ILE A 103 4.87 8.18 7.91
CA ILE A 103 5.02 9.13 6.80
C ILE A 103 3.66 9.43 6.15
N PHE A 104 2.85 8.43 5.88
CA PHE A 104 1.53 8.61 5.27
C PHE A 104 0.47 9.24 6.19
N THR A 105 0.66 9.32 7.51
CA THR A 105 -0.22 10.12 8.38
C THR A 105 -0.14 11.62 8.07
N GLN A 106 0.95 12.06 7.45
CA GLN A 106 1.22 13.46 7.12
C GLN A 106 1.51 13.64 5.61
N ARG A 107 0.85 12.86 4.76
CA ARG A 107 1.09 12.74 3.32
C ARG A 107 1.15 14.06 2.53
N ARG A 108 0.57 15.14 3.05
CA ARG A 108 0.59 16.48 2.42
C ARG A 108 1.89 17.24 2.65
N LYS A 109 2.73 16.82 3.59
CA LYS A 109 4.06 17.39 3.82
C LYS A 109 5.08 16.82 2.84
N GLN A 110 6.18 17.55 2.63
CA GLN A 110 7.31 17.06 1.83
C GLN A 110 7.98 15.87 2.50
N LEU A 111 8.35 14.87 1.71
CA LEU A 111 8.93 13.61 2.19
C LEU A 111 10.22 13.84 2.99
N GLY A 112 11.09 14.74 2.54
CA GLY A 112 12.36 15.03 3.23
C GLY A 112 12.18 15.51 4.66
N ALA A 113 11.18 16.38 4.92
CA ALA A 113 10.87 16.85 6.26
C ALA A 113 10.34 15.73 7.16
N LEU A 114 9.56 14.80 6.60
CA LEU A 114 9.04 13.65 7.33
C LEU A 114 10.17 12.66 7.68
N CYS A 115 11.04 12.34 6.72
CA CYS A 115 12.16 11.43 6.93
C CYS A 115 13.19 11.98 7.93
N LYS A 116 13.45 13.30 7.92
CA LYS A 116 14.36 13.96 8.87
C LYS A 116 13.86 13.85 10.32
N ASN A 117 12.55 13.86 10.52
CA ASN A 117 11.92 13.84 11.83
C ASN A 117 11.40 12.45 12.23
N ASP A 118 11.64 11.40 11.44
CA ASP A 118 11.24 10.04 11.78
C ASP A 118 12.15 9.44 12.86
N SER A 119 11.58 8.57 13.69
CA SER A 119 12.33 7.84 14.72
C SER A 119 13.35 6.85 14.16
N GLN A 120 13.20 6.45 12.89
CA GLN A 120 14.13 5.59 12.18
C GLN A 120 15.17 6.43 11.45
N ALA A 121 16.41 6.48 11.96
CA ALA A 121 17.51 7.23 11.34
C ALA A 121 17.75 6.84 9.87
N GLY A 122 17.51 5.59 9.52
CA GLY A 122 17.60 5.08 8.14
C GLY A 122 16.66 5.78 7.16
N ALA A 123 15.55 6.37 7.63
CA ALA A 123 14.60 7.07 6.77
C ALA A 123 15.24 8.29 6.09
N PHE A 124 16.02 9.07 6.83
CA PHE A 124 16.69 10.24 6.26
C PHE A 124 17.86 9.85 5.34
N ILE A 125 18.58 8.78 5.66
CA ILE A 125 19.64 8.24 4.79
C ILE A 125 19.02 7.76 3.46
N TRP A 126 17.92 7.02 3.53
CA TRP A 126 17.15 6.60 2.35
C TRP A 126 16.70 7.79 1.51
N PHE A 127 16.17 8.85 2.14
CA PHE A 127 15.73 10.04 1.40
C PHE A 127 16.89 10.70 0.65
N ASN A 128 18.09 10.80 1.25
CA ASN A 128 19.26 11.34 0.57
C ASN A 128 19.66 10.48 -0.64
N GLU A 129 19.52 9.16 -0.56
CA GLU A 129 19.76 8.27 -1.69
C GLU A 129 18.74 8.50 -2.83
N LEU A 130 17.48 8.78 -2.49
CA LEU A 130 16.47 9.17 -3.50
C LEU A 130 16.85 10.47 -4.22
N LEU A 131 17.36 11.46 -3.50
CA LEU A 131 17.85 12.72 -4.10
C LEU A 131 18.99 12.45 -5.09
N ASN A 132 19.94 11.59 -4.72
CA ASN A 132 21.06 11.21 -5.58
C ASN A 132 20.59 10.49 -6.85
N SER A 133 19.44 9.80 -6.80
CA SER A 133 18.81 9.14 -7.95
C SER A 133 17.92 10.06 -8.80
N GLY A 134 17.87 11.37 -8.47
CA GLY A 134 17.14 12.36 -9.24
C GLY A 134 15.69 12.63 -8.80
N VAL A 135 15.28 12.10 -7.65
CA VAL A 135 13.96 12.42 -7.07
C VAL A 135 13.93 13.87 -6.60
N SER A 136 12.83 14.58 -6.87
CA SER A 136 12.66 15.98 -6.45
C SER A 136 12.76 16.14 -4.93
N PRO A 137 13.49 17.16 -4.40
CA PRO A 137 13.54 17.44 -2.97
C PRO A 137 12.19 17.85 -2.37
N THR A 138 11.25 18.31 -3.19
CA THR A 138 9.91 18.73 -2.77
C THR A 138 8.86 17.63 -2.89
N VAL A 139 9.25 16.40 -3.28
CA VAL A 139 8.36 15.27 -3.48
C VAL A 139 7.52 14.99 -2.22
N ARG A 140 6.25 14.67 -2.43
CA ARG A 140 5.35 14.22 -1.37
C ARG A 140 5.25 12.69 -1.35
N PRO A 141 4.88 12.07 -0.21
CA PRO A 141 4.78 10.61 -0.11
C PRO A 141 3.95 9.96 -1.22
N GLU A 142 2.82 10.57 -1.57
CA GLU A 142 1.91 10.01 -2.58
C GLU A 142 2.43 10.08 -4.01
N GLU A 143 3.38 10.96 -4.29
CA GLU A 143 3.95 11.17 -5.62
C GLU A 143 5.07 10.18 -5.94
N LEU A 144 5.63 9.54 -4.90
CA LEU A 144 6.77 8.64 -5.04
C LEU A 144 6.33 7.26 -5.57
N ALA A 145 6.97 6.78 -6.62
CA ALA A 145 6.69 5.47 -7.21
C ALA A 145 7.00 4.31 -6.25
N ILE A 146 6.33 3.18 -6.43
CA ILE A 146 6.44 2.02 -5.53
C ILE A 146 7.88 1.49 -5.45
N GLU A 147 8.60 1.50 -6.56
CA GLU A 147 9.98 1.03 -6.66
C GLU A 147 10.91 1.81 -5.73
N HIS A 148 10.70 3.11 -5.60
CA HIS A 148 11.43 3.93 -4.65
C HIS A 148 11.08 3.56 -3.20
N TRP A 149 9.79 3.32 -2.90
CA TRP A 149 9.39 2.84 -1.58
C TRP A 149 10.00 1.48 -1.23
N GLN A 150 10.13 0.59 -2.21
CA GLN A 150 10.75 -0.72 -2.01
C GLN A 150 12.21 -0.59 -1.59
N SER A 151 12.93 0.41 -2.08
CA SER A 151 14.34 0.61 -1.74
C SER A 151 14.59 0.96 -0.27
N ILE A 152 13.56 1.41 0.48
CA ILE A 152 13.67 1.71 1.93
C ILE A 152 14.11 0.48 2.74
N THR A 153 13.82 -0.74 2.26
CA THR A 153 14.19 -1.99 2.92
C THR A 153 15.70 -2.19 3.05
N ARG A 154 16.50 -1.45 2.32
CA ARG A 154 17.97 -1.45 2.42
C ARG A 154 18.49 -0.61 3.59
N PHE A 155 17.66 0.26 4.16
CA PHE A 155 18.03 1.26 5.16
C PHE A 155 17.32 1.07 6.50
N ILE A 156 16.19 0.36 6.50
CA ILE A 156 15.37 0.10 7.69
C ILE A 156 15.03 -1.40 7.73
N ASN A 157 15.67 -2.10 8.67
CA ASN A 157 15.53 -3.54 8.89
C ASN A 157 14.79 -3.84 10.19
#